data_b7b84d7e0d62d72aead91088ed1ceaa5
#
_entry.id   b7b84d7e0d62d72aead91088ed1ceaa5
#
_cell.length_a   1.000
_cell.length_b   1.000
_cell.length_c   1.000
_cell.angle_alpha   90.00
_cell.angle_beta   90.00
_cell.angle_gamma   90.00
#
_symmetry.space_group_name_H-M   'P 1'
#
loop_
_entity.id
_entity.type
_entity.pdbx_description
1 polymer ?
#
loop_
_entity_poly.entity_id
_entity_poly.type
_entity_poly.pdbx_seq_one_letter_code
_entity_poly.pdbx_strand_id
1 'polypeptide(L)'
;MPQQHDRADVIRTRLESDLDAVHIQIEDDSALHAGHLGAQGGGGHYRVLVVSPRFEGLSRVAAQRLVYQALGELMTSEIHALEMRTLTPDQWSQSGS
;
A
#
# COMPACT_ATOMS: atom_id res chain seq x y z
N MET A 1 12.32 20.02 10.12
CA MET A 1 11.67 19.35 9.86
C MET A 1 11.77 18.82 8.66
N PRO A 2 11.74 17.89 8.39
CA PRO A 2 11.91 17.31 7.29
C PRO A 2 10.95 17.56 6.48
N GLN A 3 11.17 17.86 5.53
CA GLN A 3 10.33 18.11 4.77
C GLN A 3 10.15 17.13 3.88
N GLN A 4 10.84 16.09 3.80
CA GLN A 4 10.55 15.15 2.95
C GLN A 4 9.42 14.45 3.26
N HIS A 5 8.53 14.21 2.35
CA HIS A 5 7.44 13.41 2.57
C HIS A 5 7.90 12.01 2.53
N ASP A 6 7.59 11.24 3.52
CA ASP A 6 7.82 9.83 3.52
C ASP A 6 6.84 9.23 2.54
N ARG A 7 7.30 8.51 1.54
CA ARG A 7 6.41 7.86 0.59
C ARG A 7 5.42 6.94 1.27
N ALA A 8 5.82 6.24 2.32
CA ALA A 8 4.91 5.37 3.04
C ALA A 8 3.76 6.17 3.64
N ASP A 9 4.03 7.37 4.14
CA ASP A 9 2.97 8.19 4.70
C ASP A 9 2.00 8.66 3.62
N VAL A 10 2.49 8.97 2.44
CA VAL A 10 1.64 9.39 1.34
C VAL A 10 0.73 8.23 0.93
N ILE A 11 1.30 7.03 0.83
CA ILE A 11 0.53 5.85 0.48
C ILE A 11 -0.54 5.60 1.52
N ARG A 12 -0.17 5.67 2.80
CA ARG A 12 -1.11 5.43 3.88
C ARG A 12 -2.27 6.42 3.85
N THR A 13 -1.95 7.69 3.71
CA THR A 13 -2.98 8.73 3.71
C THR A 13 -3.95 8.52 2.56
N ARG A 14 -3.41 8.18 1.38
CA ARG A 14 -4.26 7.99 0.24
C ARG A 14 -5.18 6.79 0.43
N LEU A 15 -4.67 5.69 0.97
CA LEU A 15 -5.47 4.50 1.19
C LEU A 15 -6.52 4.73 2.28
N GLU A 16 -6.15 5.43 3.34
CA GLU A 16 -7.11 5.71 4.40
C GLU A 16 -8.25 6.57 3.88
N SER A 17 -7.90 7.56 3.09
CA SER A 17 -8.89 8.50 2.61
C SER A 17 -9.82 7.88 1.57
N ASP A 18 -9.26 7.15 0.62
CA ASP A 18 -10.04 6.66 -0.50
C ASP A 18 -10.75 5.33 -0.23
N LEU A 19 -10.23 4.53 0.66
CA LEU A 19 -10.78 3.21 0.91
C LEU A 19 -11.39 3.06 2.29
N ASP A 20 -11.42 4.12 3.07
CA ASP A 20 -11.94 4.04 4.44
C ASP A 20 -11.25 2.91 5.21
N ALA A 21 -9.97 2.78 5.01
CA ALA A 21 -9.24 1.69 5.63
C ALA A 21 -9.25 1.84 7.15
N VAL A 22 -9.49 0.73 7.84
CA VAL A 22 -9.50 0.74 9.29
C VAL A 22 -8.16 0.33 9.84
N HIS A 23 -7.32 -0.27 9.02
CA HIS A 23 -5.97 -0.61 9.44
C HIS A 23 -5.09 -0.72 8.20
N ILE A 24 -3.89 -0.20 8.28
CA ILE A 24 -2.93 -0.28 7.19
C ILE A 24 -1.57 -0.55 7.79
N GLN A 25 -0.86 -1.52 7.20
CA GLN A 25 0.54 -1.76 7.52
C GLN A 25 1.32 -1.57 6.24
N ILE A 26 2.41 -0.85 6.30
CA ILE A 26 3.25 -0.61 5.14
C ILE A 26 4.68 -0.92 5.51
N GLU A 27 5.31 -1.73 4.69
CA GLU A 27 6.72 -2.01 4.83
C GLU A 27 7.42 -1.46 3.62
N ASP A 28 8.45 -0.68 3.84
CA ASP A 28 9.23 -0.11 2.77
C ASP A 28 10.46 -0.97 2.61
N ASP A 29 10.47 -1.76 1.55
CA ASP A 29 11.57 -2.68 1.30
C ASP A 29 12.62 -2.05 0.41
N SER A 30 12.52 -0.77 0.14
CA SER A 30 13.48 -0.10 -0.73
C SER A 30 14.90 -0.25 -0.23
N ALA A 31 15.09 -0.23 1.08
CA ALA A 31 16.42 -0.33 1.63
C ALA A 31 17.09 -1.67 1.35
N LEU A 32 16.31 -2.71 1.11
CA LEU A 32 16.87 -4.00 0.80
C LEU A 32 17.56 -3.99 -0.55
N HIS A 33 17.23 -3.03 -1.38
CA HIS A 33 17.80 -2.95 -2.70
C HIS A 33 18.76 -1.76 -2.85
N ALA A 34 19.09 -1.13 -1.76
CA ALA A 34 19.85 0.11 -1.83
C ALA A 34 21.23 -0.06 -2.45
N GLY A 35 21.79 -1.21 -2.39
CA GLY A 35 23.08 -1.45 -2.99
C GLY A 35 23.05 -1.84 -4.43
N HIS A 36 21.87 -1.98 -5.02
CA HIS A 36 21.78 -2.42 -6.38
C HIS A 36 21.67 -1.24 -7.31
N LEU A 37 22.34 -1.31 -8.42
CA LEU A 37 22.28 -0.21 -9.33
C LEU A 37 20.88 0.04 -9.85
N GLY A 38 20.09 -0.99 -9.96
CA GLY A 38 18.74 -0.81 -10.42
C GLY A 38 17.88 0.00 -9.49
N ALA A 39 18.29 0.15 -8.26
CA ALA A 39 17.51 0.89 -7.31
C ALA A 39 17.54 2.37 -7.56
N GLN A 40 18.33 2.79 -8.49
CA GLN A 40 18.43 4.18 -8.73
C GLN A 40 17.30 4.73 -9.53
N GLY A 41 16.41 3.96 -9.99
CA GLY A 41 15.38 4.44 -10.87
C GLY A 41 14.31 5.26 -10.24
N GLY A 42 14.37 5.53 -9.04
CA GLY A 42 13.31 6.25 -8.39
C GLY A 42 12.19 5.29 -8.07
N GLY A 43 11.32 5.57 -7.26
CA GLY A 43 10.27 4.70 -6.84
C GLY A 43 10.74 3.70 -5.83
N GLY A 44 9.88 3.29 -4.95
CA GLY A 44 10.18 2.35 -3.90
C GLY A 44 9.53 1.01 -4.10
N HIS A 45 9.94 0.05 -3.29
CA HIS A 45 9.39 -1.27 -3.28
C HIS A 45 8.65 -1.40 -1.97
N TYR A 46 7.34 -1.59 -2.04
CA TYR A 46 6.51 -1.56 -0.84
C TYR A 46 5.68 -2.80 -0.70
N ARG A 47 5.39 -3.14 0.56
CA ARG A 47 4.49 -4.23 0.87
C ARG A 47 3.42 -3.65 1.77
N VAL A 48 2.15 -3.75 1.37
CA VAL A 48 1.08 -3.16 2.15
C VAL A 48 0.03 -4.18 2.55
N LEU A 49 -0.53 -3.99 3.73
CA LEU A 49 -1.69 -4.72 4.17
C LEU A 49 -2.79 -3.69 4.37
N VAL A 50 -3.91 -3.86 3.72
CA VAL A 50 -5.01 -2.90 3.81
C VAL A 50 -6.26 -3.61 4.29
N VAL A 51 -6.85 -3.13 5.37
CA VAL A 51 -8.08 -3.68 5.91
C VAL A 51 -9.17 -2.64 5.70
N SER A 52 -10.18 -2.99 4.94
CA SER A 52 -11.23 -2.02 4.62
C SER A 52 -12.57 -2.70 4.45
N PRO A 53 -13.65 -2.10 4.97
CA PRO A 53 -14.98 -2.64 4.74
C PRO A 53 -15.39 -2.54 3.29
N ARG A 54 -14.71 -1.73 2.51
CA ARG A 54 -15.03 -1.63 1.09
C ARG A 54 -14.66 -2.88 0.33
N PHE A 55 -13.90 -3.78 0.91
CA PHE A 55 -13.54 -5.02 0.25
C PHE A 55 -14.60 -6.10 0.45
N GLU A 56 -15.62 -5.85 1.26
CA GLU A 56 -16.62 -6.85 1.54
C GLU A 56 -17.37 -7.20 0.27
N GLY A 57 -17.54 -8.49 0.02
CA GLY A 57 -18.23 -8.94 -1.17
C GLY A 57 -17.40 -8.90 -2.44
N LEU A 58 -16.16 -8.48 -2.36
CA LEU A 58 -15.33 -8.39 -3.56
C LEU A 58 -14.39 -9.56 -3.66
N SER A 59 -14.07 -9.94 -4.91
CA SER A 59 -13.03 -10.92 -5.13
C SER A 59 -11.69 -10.26 -4.80
N ARG A 60 -10.66 -11.08 -4.68
CA ARG A 60 -9.33 -10.55 -4.41
C ARG A 60 -8.92 -9.58 -5.51
N VAL A 61 -9.20 -9.92 -6.76
CA VAL A 61 -8.81 -9.06 -7.88
C VAL A 61 -9.55 -7.73 -7.81
N ALA A 62 -10.85 -7.76 -7.48
CA ALA A 62 -11.61 -6.51 -7.40
C ALA A 62 -11.10 -5.65 -6.25
N ALA A 63 -10.74 -6.26 -5.12
CA ALA A 63 -10.20 -5.51 -3.99
C ALA A 63 -8.86 -4.88 -4.38
N GLN A 64 -8.02 -5.64 -5.07
CA GLN A 64 -6.72 -5.09 -5.49
C GLN A 64 -6.89 -3.94 -6.46
N ARG A 65 -7.90 -4.00 -7.32
CA ARG A 65 -8.16 -2.91 -8.22
C ARG A 65 -8.50 -1.65 -7.48
N LEU A 66 -9.25 -1.75 -6.38
CA LEU A 66 -9.56 -0.57 -5.59
C LEU A 66 -8.30 0.06 -5.02
N VAL A 67 -7.33 -0.77 -4.60
CA VAL A 67 -6.08 -0.25 -4.08
C VAL A 67 -5.33 0.48 -5.18
N TYR A 68 -5.24 -0.10 -6.37
CA TYR A 68 -4.54 0.56 -7.47
C TYR A 68 -5.22 1.86 -7.85
N GLN A 69 -6.55 1.88 -7.84
CA GLN A 69 -7.27 3.11 -8.17
C GLN A 69 -7.03 4.18 -7.12
N ALA A 70 -6.98 3.79 -5.86
CA ALA A 70 -6.74 4.74 -4.80
C ALA A 70 -5.35 5.35 -4.90
N LEU A 71 -4.37 4.54 -5.27
CA LEU A 71 -3.02 5.03 -5.37
C LEU A 71 -2.78 5.86 -6.63
N GLY A 72 -3.52 5.56 -7.67
CA GLY A 72 -3.49 6.39 -8.87
C GLY A 72 -2.09 6.65 -9.40
N GLU A 73 -1.76 7.91 -9.57
CA GLU A 73 -0.48 8.26 -10.14
C GLU A 73 0.70 7.89 -9.27
N LEU A 74 0.47 7.58 -7.99
CA LEU A 74 1.57 7.16 -7.15
C LEU A 74 2.19 5.88 -7.67
N MET A 75 1.40 5.05 -8.37
CA MET A 75 1.92 3.82 -8.93
C MET A 75 2.97 4.08 -10.01
N THR A 76 2.92 5.23 -10.66
CA THR A 76 3.91 5.52 -11.68
C THR A 76 5.03 6.43 -11.18
N SER A 77 4.74 7.26 -10.20
CA SER A 77 5.74 8.25 -9.78
C SER A 77 6.50 7.84 -8.54
N GLU A 78 5.87 7.09 -7.63
CA GLU A 78 6.47 6.83 -6.33
C GLU A 78 6.69 5.35 -6.04
N ILE A 79 6.01 4.47 -6.74
CA ILE A 79 6.05 3.06 -6.41
C ILE A 79 6.60 2.29 -7.59
N HIS A 80 7.73 1.62 -7.38
CA HIS A 80 8.32 0.79 -8.42
C HIS A 80 7.68 -0.59 -8.39
N ALA A 81 7.46 -1.14 -7.23
CA ALA A 81 6.83 -2.44 -7.07
C ALA A 81 5.98 -2.44 -5.83
N LEU A 82 4.86 -3.12 -5.88
CA LEU A 82 3.92 -3.15 -4.78
C LEU A 82 3.40 -4.57 -4.58
N GLU A 83 3.55 -5.07 -3.36
CA GLU A 83 2.90 -6.29 -2.95
C GLU A 83 1.78 -5.88 -2.02
N MET A 84 0.62 -6.46 -2.15
CA MET A 84 -0.47 -6.07 -1.28
C MET A 84 -1.27 -7.25 -0.78
N ARG A 85 -1.89 -7.05 0.38
CA ARG A 85 -2.83 -7.97 0.93
C ARG A 85 -4.06 -7.16 1.27
N THR A 86 -5.22 -7.62 0.86
CA THR A 86 -6.46 -6.89 1.11
C THR A 86 -7.36 -7.78 1.97
N LEU A 87 -7.85 -7.23 3.06
CA LEU A 87 -8.68 -7.96 4.00
C LEU A 87 -9.89 -7.14 4.37
N THR A 88 -11.00 -7.80 4.63
CA THR A 88 -12.14 -7.14 5.27
C THR A 88 -11.88 -7.06 6.76
N PRO A 89 -12.61 -6.23 7.49
CA PRO A 89 -12.44 -6.19 8.94
C PRO A 89 -12.68 -7.56 9.59
N ASP A 90 -13.62 -8.35 9.06
CA ASP A 90 -13.85 -9.66 9.61
C ASP A 90 -12.65 -10.58 9.37
N GLN A 91 -12.08 -10.54 8.20
CA GLN A 91 -10.92 -11.36 7.90
C GLN A 91 -9.73 -10.97 8.78
N TRP A 92 -9.57 -9.68 9.00
CA TRP A 92 -8.49 -9.18 9.84
C TRP A 92 -8.67 -9.67 11.27
N SER A 93 -9.91 -9.60 11.76
CA SER A 93 -10.22 -10.06 13.09
C SER A 93 -9.96 -11.55 13.25
N GLN A 94 -10.31 -12.32 12.23
CA GLN A 94 -10.13 -13.76 12.29
C GLN A 94 -8.69 -14.17 12.14
N SER A 95 -7.84 -13.30 11.62
CA SER A 95 -6.45 -13.66 11.47
C SER A 95 -5.69 -13.60 12.78
N GLY A 96 -6.34 -13.19 13.84
CA GLY A 96 -5.69 -13.18 15.13
C GLY A 96 -4.85 -11.96 15.40
N SER A 97 -5.04 -10.95 14.62
CA SER A 97 -4.21 -9.77 14.77
C SER A 97 -4.90 -8.57 15.36
#